data_08ed61579ec902caae32cc267a4efb0d
#
_entry.id   08ed61579ec902caae32cc267a4efb0d
#
_cell.length_a   1.000
_cell.length_b   1.000
_cell.length_c   1.000
_cell.angle_alpha   90.00
_cell.angle_beta   90.00
_cell.angle_gamma   90.00
#
_symmetry.space_group_name_H-M   'P 1'
#
loop_
_entity.id
_entity.type
_entity.pdbx_description
1 polymer ?
#
loop_
_entity_poly.entity_id
_entity_poly.type
_entity_poly.pdbx_seq_one_letter_code
_entity_poly.pdbx_strand_id
1 'polypeptide(L)'
;MSKQNSIKYVAPVLLSFYVMGFVDLVGVATGYVKKDYQLSNTVAQFLPLMVFIWFALISIPTGIFQDRRGKKITVNLGMIITGIGVLVPFIHYTYFTAILGFMILGIGNTILQVSANPLLLDISSEQSKAANMSLSQFIKAIAAMLGPVIINAFVKYTGNWKLIFPIYAILSVISVAWLSSVKIEEYKPEKKPATFGSVLGLFKKPFVIVMVLSTFLMVGFDVGINSNIANFLKTRFSVSLESANLGISVYFASLMVGRFLGAIFLRKIDSHKFLLWSIVITLIGLAGLIISDNLTVSRIMIFIAGFGFSNTFPIVFSLIVGRMPEYANELSSLIILSVVGGAVIPPIMGLISDKISVSACLYVLVICVLYVGFATWYAIRTSKK
;
A
#
# COMPACT_ATOMS: atom_id res chain seq x y z
N MET A 1 -9.61 -18.28 -26.28
CA MET A 1 -9.01 -16.97 -25.92
C MET A 1 -10.15 -16.01 -25.56
N SER A 2 -10.28 -15.65 -24.30
CA SER A 2 -11.52 -15.10 -23.76
C SER A 2 -11.86 -13.71 -24.30
N LYS A 3 -13.13 -13.53 -24.70
CA LYS A 3 -13.78 -12.25 -25.05
C LYS A 3 -13.78 -11.23 -23.89
N GLN A 4 -13.10 -11.49 -22.77
CA GLN A 4 -13.21 -10.70 -21.53
C GLN A 4 -12.20 -9.56 -21.39
N ASN A 5 -11.29 -9.38 -22.34
CA ASN A 5 -10.35 -8.23 -22.36
C ASN A 5 -11.02 -6.90 -22.76
N SER A 6 -12.35 -6.83 -22.74
CA SER A 6 -13.12 -5.62 -22.98
C SER A 6 -13.13 -4.73 -21.74
N ILE A 7 -13.09 -3.42 -21.93
CA ILE A 7 -13.24 -2.41 -20.87
C ILE A 7 -14.45 -2.67 -19.95
N LYS A 8 -15.50 -3.30 -20.49
CA LYS A 8 -16.72 -3.70 -19.76
C LYS A 8 -16.42 -4.63 -18.58
N TYR A 9 -15.42 -5.52 -18.70
CA TYR A 9 -15.03 -6.45 -17.64
C TYR A 9 -13.90 -5.91 -16.77
N VAL A 10 -12.98 -5.17 -17.36
CA VAL A 10 -11.80 -4.64 -16.69
C VAL A 10 -12.14 -3.44 -15.80
N ALA A 11 -13.00 -2.51 -16.26
CA ALA A 11 -13.30 -1.28 -15.53
C ALA A 11 -13.92 -1.51 -14.13
N PRO A 12 -14.92 -2.40 -13.92
CA PRO A 12 -15.44 -2.64 -12.57
C PRO A 12 -14.41 -3.28 -11.63
N VAL A 13 -13.48 -4.11 -12.17
CA VAL A 13 -12.37 -4.64 -11.37
C VAL A 13 -11.37 -3.53 -11.05
N LEU A 14 -11.07 -2.62 -11.99
CA LEU A 14 -10.21 -1.47 -11.74
C LEU A 14 -10.79 -0.52 -10.67
N LEU A 15 -12.13 -0.38 -10.60
CA LEU A 15 -12.77 0.41 -9.54
C LEU A 15 -12.54 -0.20 -8.15
N SER A 16 -12.42 -1.53 -8.02
CA SER A 16 -12.04 -2.16 -6.74
C SER A 16 -10.64 -1.75 -6.27
N PHE A 17 -9.71 -1.43 -7.20
CA PHE A 17 -8.40 -0.89 -6.85
C PHE A 17 -8.47 0.57 -6.37
N TYR A 18 -9.46 1.34 -6.83
CA TYR A 18 -9.73 2.65 -6.25
C TYR A 18 -10.17 2.50 -4.79
N VAL A 19 -11.11 1.59 -4.50
CA VAL A 19 -11.52 1.25 -3.11
C VAL A 19 -10.35 0.70 -2.29
N MET A 20 -9.49 -0.10 -2.90
CA MET A 20 -8.25 -0.58 -2.26
C MET A 20 -7.35 0.56 -1.78
N GLY A 21 -7.32 1.69 -2.50
CA GLY A 21 -6.57 2.89 -2.12
C GLY A 21 -7.10 3.60 -0.86
N PHE A 22 -8.30 3.27 -0.37
CA PHE A 22 -8.85 3.88 0.85
C PHE A 22 -8.04 3.53 2.11
N VAL A 23 -7.27 2.46 2.09
CA VAL A 23 -6.36 2.10 3.18
C VAL A 23 -5.32 3.18 3.43
N ASP A 24 -4.91 3.91 2.41
CA ASP A 24 -3.89 4.96 2.50
C ASP A 24 -4.44 6.23 3.21
N LEU A 25 -5.78 6.32 3.41
CA LEU A 25 -6.41 7.32 4.27
C LEU A 25 -5.88 7.28 5.71
N VAL A 26 -5.40 6.12 6.18
CA VAL A 26 -4.88 5.96 7.54
C VAL A 26 -3.78 6.97 7.87
N GLY A 27 -2.95 7.34 6.88
CA GLY A 27 -1.89 8.33 7.09
C GLY A 27 -2.44 9.70 7.48
N VAL A 28 -3.43 10.21 6.74
CA VAL A 28 -4.08 11.49 7.03
C VAL A 28 -4.93 11.40 8.29
N ALA A 29 -5.71 10.33 8.45
CA ALA A 29 -6.57 10.11 9.61
C ALA A 29 -5.76 10.04 10.92
N THR A 30 -4.57 9.43 10.91
CA THR A 30 -3.66 9.40 12.06
C THR A 30 -3.35 10.82 12.56
N GLY A 31 -3.09 11.76 11.65
CA GLY A 31 -2.82 13.15 12.01
C GLY A 31 -4.01 13.87 12.65
N TYR A 32 -5.22 13.67 12.10
CA TYR A 32 -6.44 14.29 12.64
C TYR A 32 -6.86 13.65 13.97
N VAL A 33 -6.87 12.32 14.08
CA VAL A 33 -7.20 11.61 15.33
C VAL A 33 -6.21 12.00 16.43
N LYS A 34 -4.90 12.08 16.10
CA LYS A 34 -3.88 12.56 17.05
C LYS A 34 -4.19 13.99 17.55
N LYS A 35 -4.57 14.89 16.66
CA LYS A 35 -4.95 16.27 17.01
C LYS A 35 -6.20 16.32 17.89
N ASP A 36 -7.26 15.59 17.47
CA ASP A 36 -8.57 15.65 18.11
C ASP A 36 -8.56 15.07 19.55
N TYR A 37 -7.71 14.05 19.79
CA TYR A 37 -7.60 13.37 21.09
C TYR A 37 -6.28 13.67 21.83
N GLN A 38 -5.47 14.60 21.33
CA GLN A 38 -4.17 15.01 21.92
C GLN A 38 -3.24 13.83 22.25
N LEU A 39 -3.16 12.86 21.30
CA LEU A 39 -2.42 11.62 21.50
C LEU A 39 -0.91 11.84 21.34
N SER A 40 -0.10 10.99 22.01
CA SER A 40 1.32 10.86 21.71
C SER A 40 1.53 10.30 20.30
N ASN A 41 2.74 10.45 19.75
CA ASN A 41 3.07 9.86 18.45
C ASN A 41 2.93 8.34 18.47
N THR A 42 3.37 7.70 19.55
CA THR A 42 3.26 6.24 19.71
C THR A 42 1.79 5.78 19.68
N VAL A 43 0.91 6.42 20.45
CA VAL A 43 -0.50 6.03 20.53
C VAL A 43 -1.22 6.27 19.21
N ALA A 44 -0.91 7.35 18.49
CA ALA A 44 -1.49 7.63 17.17
C ALA A 44 -1.16 6.53 16.15
N GLN A 45 0.01 5.89 16.25
CA GLN A 45 0.43 4.83 15.34
C GLN A 45 -0.33 3.49 15.55
N PHE A 46 -1.20 3.38 16.56
CA PHE A 46 -2.11 2.25 16.63
C PHE A 46 -3.13 2.22 15.47
N LEU A 47 -3.44 3.35 14.82
CA LEU A 47 -4.31 3.36 13.65
C LEU A 47 -3.69 2.57 12.48
N PRO A 48 -2.48 2.88 11.99
CA PRO A 48 -1.82 2.05 10.97
C PRO A 48 -1.62 0.59 11.44
N LEU A 49 -1.25 0.37 12.71
CA LEU A 49 -1.13 -0.97 13.27
C LEU A 49 -2.41 -1.78 13.08
N MET A 50 -3.57 -1.20 13.47
CA MET A 50 -4.86 -1.88 13.36
C MET A 50 -5.29 -2.14 11.92
N VAL A 51 -4.80 -1.37 10.96
CA VAL A 51 -5.05 -1.63 9.54
C VAL A 51 -4.17 -2.78 9.04
N PHE A 52 -2.87 -2.70 9.26
CA PHE A 52 -1.91 -3.55 8.55
C PHE A 52 -1.63 -4.90 9.22
N ILE A 53 -1.96 -5.07 10.50
CA ILE A 53 -1.81 -6.38 11.20
C ILE A 53 -2.64 -7.49 10.53
N TRP A 54 -3.77 -7.14 9.94
CA TRP A 54 -4.69 -8.09 9.31
C TRP A 54 -4.10 -8.73 8.05
N PHE A 55 -3.13 -8.08 7.41
CA PHE A 55 -2.40 -8.69 6.30
C PHE A 55 -1.65 -9.96 6.73
N ALA A 56 -1.13 -10.01 7.96
CA ALA A 56 -0.54 -11.23 8.50
C ALA A 56 -1.60 -12.27 8.87
N LEU A 57 -2.70 -11.83 9.49
CA LEU A 57 -3.64 -12.74 10.13
C LEU A 57 -4.59 -13.43 9.15
N ILE A 58 -5.06 -12.72 8.11
CA ILE A 58 -6.13 -13.24 7.26
C ILE A 58 -5.78 -13.40 5.78
N SER A 59 -4.56 -13.05 5.32
CA SER A 59 -4.22 -13.21 3.89
C SER A 59 -4.26 -14.67 3.43
N ILE A 60 -3.72 -15.61 4.19
CA ILE A 60 -3.77 -17.04 3.85
C ILE A 60 -5.20 -17.60 3.96
N PRO A 61 -5.97 -17.38 5.06
CA PRO A 61 -7.39 -17.73 5.10
C PRO A 61 -8.20 -17.18 3.94
N THR A 62 -7.95 -15.93 3.53
CA THR A 62 -8.60 -15.31 2.37
C THR A 62 -8.26 -16.03 1.06
N GLY A 63 -6.99 -16.41 0.86
CA GLY A 63 -6.57 -17.22 -0.30
C GLY A 63 -7.33 -18.54 -0.39
N ILE A 64 -7.46 -19.25 0.72
CA ILE A 64 -8.24 -20.49 0.80
C ILE A 64 -9.73 -20.24 0.53
N PHE A 65 -10.29 -19.16 1.04
CA PHE A 65 -11.69 -18.81 0.82
C PHE A 65 -11.98 -18.49 -0.64
N GLN A 66 -11.11 -17.69 -1.30
CA GLN A 66 -11.29 -17.35 -2.72
C GLN A 66 -11.18 -18.57 -3.65
N ASP A 67 -10.31 -19.55 -3.34
CA ASP A 67 -10.20 -20.78 -4.13
C ASP A 67 -11.48 -21.61 -4.08
N ARG A 68 -12.23 -21.55 -2.96
CA ARG A 68 -13.50 -22.26 -2.77
C ARG A 68 -14.71 -21.51 -3.32
N ARG A 69 -14.76 -20.19 -3.13
CA ARG A 69 -15.94 -19.35 -3.39
C ARG A 69 -15.81 -18.47 -4.63
N GLY A 70 -14.60 -18.33 -5.17
CA GLY A 70 -14.28 -17.48 -6.30
C GLY A 70 -13.74 -16.11 -5.90
N LYS A 71 -12.92 -15.55 -6.79
CA LYS A 71 -12.21 -14.28 -6.58
C LYS A 71 -13.16 -13.08 -6.58
N LYS A 72 -14.14 -13.06 -7.51
CA LYS A 72 -15.13 -11.97 -7.62
C LYS A 72 -15.97 -11.82 -6.35
N ILE A 73 -16.44 -12.93 -5.78
CA ILE A 73 -17.21 -12.93 -4.53
C ILE A 73 -16.33 -12.38 -3.40
N THR A 74 -15.08 -12.81 -3.35
CA THR A 74 -14.13 -12.38 -2.32
C THR A 74 -13.79 -10.89 -2.46
N VAL A 75 -13.61 -10.36 -3.68
CA VAL A 75 -13.41 -8.92 -3.93
C VAL A 75 -14.62 -8.11 -3.44
N ASN A 76 -15.85 -8.53 -3.78
CA ASN A 76 -17.06 -7.86 -3.31
C ASN A 76 -17.17 -7.87 -1.78
N LEU A 77 -16.87 -8.99 -1.12
CA LEU A 77 -16.83 -9.08 0.33
C LEU A 77 -15.82 -8.09 0.92
N GLY A 78 -14.63 -8.01 0.35
CA GLY A 78 -13.61 -7.05 0.78
C GLY A 78 -14.07 -5.60 0.66
N MET A 79 -14.72 -5.23 -0.44
CA MET A 79 -15.27 -3.87 -0.64
C MET A 79 -16.39 -3.55 0.35
N ILE A 80 -17.29 -4.50 0.63
CA ILE A 80 -18.38 -4.31 1.63
C ILE A 80 -17.79 -4.07 3.01
N ILE A 81 -16.85 -4.92 3.44
CA ILE A 81 -16.20 -4.79 4.75
C ILE A 81 -15.44 -3.46 4.84
N THR A 82 -14.72 -3.06 3.78
CA THR A 82 -14.04 -1.76 3.70
C THR A 82 -15.04 -0.61 3.88
N GLY A 83 -16.17 -0.64 3.16
CA GLY A 83 -17.22 0.37 3.26
C GLY A 83 -17.84 0.47 4.65
N ILE A 84 -18.07 -0.67 5.32
CA ILE A 84 -18.53 -0.69 6.72
C ILE A 84 -17.48 -0.07 7.64
N GLY A 85 -16.20 -0.45 7.48
CA GLY A 85 -15.10 0.04 8.32
C GLY A 85 -15.00 1.56 8.33
N VAL A 86 -15.10 2.21 7.17
CA VAL A 86 -15.02 3.67 7.10
C VAL A 86 -16.25 4.37 7.68
N LEU A 87 -17.43 3.72 7.74
CA LEU A 87 -18.62 4.30 8.34
C LEU A 87 -18.62 4.29 9.88
N VAL A 88 -17.92 3.37 10.52
CA VAL A 88 -17.90 3.25 11.98
C VAL A 88 -17.52 4.56 12.66
N PRO A 89 -16.37 5.19 12.37
CA PRO A 89 -15.99 6.46 12.99
C PRO A 89 -16.84 7.65 12.50
N PHE A 90 -17.58 7.53 11.42
CA PHE A 90 -18.48 8.59 10.97
C PHE A 90 -19.76 8.62 11.79
N ILE A 91 -20.35 7.44 12.10
CA ILE A 91 -21.61 7.34 12.85
C ILE A 91 -21.41 7.78 14.30
N HIS A 92 -20.34 7.32 14.93
CA HIS A 92 -20.00 7.69 16.30
C HIS A 92 -18.48 7.86 16.41
N TYR A 93 -18.01 9.10 16.62
CA TYR A 93 -16.61 9.43 16.61
C TYR A 93 -16.02 9.42 18.02
N THR A 94 -15.31 8.37 18.33
CA THR A 94 -14.44 8.25 19.51
C THR A 94 -13.09 7.67 19.07
N TYR A 95 -12.07 7.75 19.91
CA TYR A 95 -10.79 7.08 19.62
C TYR A 95 -10.96 5.56 19.42
N PHE A 96 -11.81 4.93 20.25
CA PHE A 96 -12.09 3.50 20.12
C PHE A 96 -12.78 3.16 18.79
N THR A 97 -13.79 3.92 18.38
CA THR A 97 -14.49 3.67 17.11
C THR A 97 -13.61 4.01 15.90
N ALA A 98 -12.67 4.95 16.02
CA ALA A 98 -11.66 5.19 14.98
C ALA A 98 -10.77 3.95 14.83
N ILE A 99 -10.22 3.41 15.92
CA ILE A 99 -9.44 2.16 15.87
C ILE A 99 -10.26 1.01 15.29
N LEU A 100 -11.49 0.81 15.75
CA LEU A 100 -12.38 -0.26 15.27
C LEU A 100 -12.68 -0.11 13.77
N GLY A 101 -12.97 1.10 13.32
CA GLY A 101 -13.21 1.40 11.91
C GLY A 101 -12.00 1.09 11.04
N PHE A 102 -10.81 1.50 11.46
CA PHE A 102 -9.56 1.20 10.74
C PHE A 102 -9.17 -0.28 10.83
N MET A 103 -9.50 -0.98 11.89
CA MET A 103 -9.38 -2.43 11.99
C MET A 103 -10.25 -3.14 10.92
N ILE A 104 -11.52 -2.78 10.83
CA ILE A 104 -12.46 -3.34 9.85
C ILE A 104 -12.03 -2.97 8.42
N LEU A 105 -11.56 -1.73 8.20
CA LEU A 105 -10.96 -1.29 6.94
C LEU A 105 -9.78 -2.18 6.55
N GLY A 106 -8.89 -2.50 7.50
CA GLY A 106 -7.74 -3.36 7.29
C GLY A 106 -8.13 -4.79 6.88
N ILE A 107 -9.14 -5.37 7.53
CA ILE A 107 -9.73 -6.67 7.17
C ILE A 107 -10.23 -6.63 5.74
N GLY A 108 -11.09 -5.66 5.40
CA GLY A 108 -11.65 -5.52 4.06
C GLY A 108 -10.57 -5.32 2.99
N ASN A 109 -9.58 -4.49 3.28
CA ASN A 109 -8.49 -4.20 2.35
C ASN A 109 -7.57 -5.41 2.14
N THR A 110 -7.29 -6.21 3.18
CA THR A 110 -6.54 -7.46 3.02
C THR A 110 -7.27 -8.42 2.08
N ILE A 111 -8.59 -8.60 2.28
CA ILE A 111 -9.42 -9.43 1.41
C ILE A 111 -9.36 -8.92 -0.04
N LEU A 112 -9.44 -7.61 -0.24
CA LEU A 112 -9.32 -6.98 -1.55
C LEU A 112 -7.96 -7.24 -2.21
N GLN A 113 -6.85 -7.02 -1.49
CA GLN A 113 -5.51 -7.17 -2.07
C GLN A 113 -5.18 -8.61 -2.44
N VAL A 114 -5.63 -9.59 -1.65
CA VAL A 114 -5.45 -11.01 -1.96
C VAL A 114 -6.21 -11.40 -3.23
N SER A 115 -7.37 -10.80 -3.50
CA SER A 115 -8.31 -11.30 -4.50
C SER A 115 -8.40 -10.46 -5.78
N ALA A 116 -8.26 -9.13 -5.70
CA ALA A 116 -8.44 -8.25 -6.87
C ALA A 116 -7.30 -8.40 -7.88
N ASN A 117 -6.04 -8.57 -7.43
CA ASN A 117 -4.90 -8.77 -8.32
C ASN A 117 -5.07 -10.04 -9.20
N PRO A 118 -5.29 -11.24 -8.64
CA PRO A 118 -5.50 -12.43 -9.46
C PRO A 118 -6.79 -12.35 -10.29
N LEU A 119 -7.86 -11.71 -9.81
CA LEU A 119 -9.08 -11.50 -10.61
C LEU A 119 -8.79 -10.66 -11.87
N LEU A 120 -8.00 -9.58 -11.72
CA LEU A 120 -7.60 -8.75 -12.85
C LEU A 120 -6.76 -9.54 -13.87
N LEU A 121 -5.87 -10.40 -13.40
CA LEU A 121 -5.06 -11.25 -14.28
C LEU A 121 -5.90 -12.28 -15.05
N ASP A 122 -6.92 -12.85 -14.40
CA ASP A 122 -7.82 -13.82 -15.05
C ASP A 122 -8.57 -13.25 -16.25
N ILE A 123 -8.98 -11.98 -16.16
CA ILE A 123 -9.74 -11.29 -17.22
C ILE A 123 -8.85 -10.56 -18.23
N SER A 124 -7.53 -10.52 -18.00
CA SER A 124 -6.55 -9.88 -18.86
C SER A 124 -5.98 -10.86 -19.88
N SER A 125 -5.84 -10.42 -21.15
CA SER A 125 -5.05 -11.19 -22.12
C SER A 125 -3.57 -11.20 -21.72
N GLU A 126 -2.81 -12.18 -22.16
CA GLU A 126 -1.36 -12.28 -21.88
C GLU A 126 -0.62 -10.98 -22.23
N GLN A 127 -0.98 -10.34 -23.36
CA GLN A 127 -0.38 -9.09 -23.81
C GLN A 127 -0.77 -7.88 -22.92
N SER A 128 -1.93 -7.93 -22.25
CA SER A 128 -2.45 -6.80 -21.47
C SER A 128 -2.25 -6.94 -19.96
N LYS A 129 -1.83 -8.11 -19.45
CA LYS A 129 -1.66 -8.38 -18.01
C LYS A 129 -0.82 -7.30 -17.32
N ALA A 130 0.39 -7.04 -17.83
CA ALA A 130 1.29 -6.05 -17.24
C ALA A 130 0.71 -4.63 -17.30
N ALA A 131 0.08 -4.27 -18.44
CA ALA A 131 -0.53 -2.96 -18.62
C ALA A 131 -1.73 -2.76 -17.65
N ASN A 132 -2.60 -3.76 -17.52
CA ASN A 132 -3.75 -3.71 -16.62
C ASN A 132 -3.32 -3.67 -15.15
N MET A 133 -2.27 -4.42 -14.76
CA MET A 133 -1.70 -4.34 -13.43
C MET A 133 -1.09 -2.96 -13.14
N SER A 134 -0.36 -2.37 -14.08
CA SER A 134 0.16 -1.00 -13.95
C SER A 134 -0.98 0.03 -13.84
N LEU A 135 -2.03 -0.13 -14.65
CA LEU A 135 -3.21 0.72 -14.59
C LEU A 135 -3.95 0.60 -13.26
N SER A 136 -4.07 -0.60 -12.71
CA SER A 136 -4.71 -0.82 -11.41
C SER A 136 -3.97 -0.13 -10.27
N GLN A 137 -2.64 -0.22 -10.26
CA GLN A 137 -1.80 0.46 -9.27
C GLN A 137 -1.82 1.99 -9.44
N PHE A 138 -1.93 2.48 -10.68
CA PHE A 138 -2.14 3.89 -10.96
C PHE A 138 -3.47 4.40 -10.39
N ILE A 139 -4.58 3.66 -10.60
CA ILE A 139 -5.89 4.00 -10.05
C ILE A 139 -5.88 3.98 -8.50
N LYS A 140 -5.22 2.99 -7.89
CA LYS A 140 -5.00 2.96 -6.44
C LYS A 140 -4.26 4.22 -5.98
N ALA A 141 -3.18 4.61 -6.66
CA ALA A 141 -2.40 5.80 -6.32
C ALA A 141 -3.21 7.11 -6.45
N ILE A 142 -4.12 7.21 -7.44
CA ILE A 142 -5.05 8.34 -7.54
C ILE A 142 -5.94 8.43 -6.29
N ALA A 143 -6.51 7.32 -5.83
CA ALA A 143 -7.35 7.31 -4.63
C ALA A 143 -6.57 7.76 -3.39
N ALA A 144 -5.34 7.28 -3.22
CA ALA A 144 -4.46 7.65 -2.13
C ALA A 144 -4.08 9.14 -2.16
N MET A 145 -3.76 9.68 -3.35
CA MET A 145 -3.42 11.09 -3.54
C MET A 145 -4.61 12.02 -3.27
N LEU A 146 -5.81 11.63 -3.70
CA LEU A 146 -7.01 12.45 -3.55
C LEU A 146 -7.49 12.53 -2.11
N GLY A 147 -7.23 11.53 -1.28
CA GLY A 147 -7.65 11.50 0.12
C GLY A 147 -7.31 12.79 0.89
N PRO A 148 -6.00 13.16 1.03
CA PRO A 148 -5.61 14.41 1.69
C PRO A 148 -6.22 15.66 1.07
N VAL A 149 -6.35 15.72 -0.27
CA VAL A 149 -6.89 16.89 -0.99
C VAL A 149 -8.37 17.07 -0.67
N ILE A 150 -9.16 16.00 -0.70
CA ILE A 150 -10.59 16.03 -0.40
C ILE A 150 -10.82 16.39 1.08
N ILE A 151 -10.05 15.80 1.99
CA ILE A 151 -10.12 16.14 3.42
C ILE A 151 -9.82 17.63 3.64
N ASN A 152 -8.75 18.16 3.05
CA ASN A 152 -8.39 19.57 3.19
C ASN A 152 -9.51 20.48 2.67
N ALA A 153 -10.18 20.12 1.56
CA ALA A 153 -11.35 20.84 1.08
C ALA A 153 -12.49 20.80 2.10
N PHE A 154 -12.82 19.66 2.68
CA PHE A 154 -13.87 19.56 3.70
C PHE A 154 -13.53 20.38 4.95
N VAL A 155 -12.29 20.30 5.43
CA VAL A 155 -11.86 21.11 6.58
C VAL A 155 -12.01 22.61 6.28
N LYS A 156 -11.62 23.05 5.10
CA LYS A 156 -11.71 24.46 4.68
C LYS A 156 -13.15 24.97 4.61
N TYR A 157 -14.09 24.18 4.05
CA TYR A 157 -15.45 24.64 3.79
C TYR A 157 -16.47 24.27 4.86
N THR A 158 -16.23 23.21 5.63
CA THR A 158 -17.18 22.67 6.62
C THR A 158 -16.62 22.50 8.02
N GLY A 159 -15.29 22.62 8.19
CA GLY A 159 -14.61 22.32 9.45
C GLY A 159 -14.56 20.83 9.82
N ASN A 160 -15.09 19.93 8.98
CA ASN A 160 -15.26 18.51 9.32
C ASN A 160 -14.54 17.57 8.35
N TRP A 161 -13.38 17.08 8.74
CA TRP A 161 -12.58 16.14 7.95
C TRP A 161 -13.22 14.77 7.76
N LYS A 162 -14.16 14.36 8.65
CA LYS A 162 -14.81 13.05 8.65
C LYS A 162 -15.79 12.85 7.50
N LEU A 163 -16.15 13.92 6.76
CA LEU A 163 -17.02 13.83 5.59
C LEU A 163 -16.44 12.99 4.44
N ILE A 164 -15.15 12.65 4.48
CA ILE A 164 -14.54 11.70 3.54
C ILE A 164 -15.11 10.27 3.71
N PHE A 165 -15.48 9.87 4.91
CA PHE A 165 -15.93 8.51 5.21
C PHE A 165 -17.21 8.11 4.46
N PRO A 166 -18.32 8.89 4.49
CA PRO A 166 -19.50 8.53 3.72
C PRO A 166 -19.25 8.52 2.20
N ILE A 167 -18.36 9.37 1.68
CA ILE A 167 -17.99 9.32 0.26
C ILE A 167 -17.33 7.98 -0.08
N TYR A 168 -16.39 7.54 0.74
CA TYR A 168 -15.71 6.26 0.55
C TYR A 168 -16.66 5.06 0.69
N ALA A 169 -17.63 5.14 1.61
CA ALA A 169 -18.67 4.12 1.74
C ALA A 169 -19.56 4.05 0.50
N ILE A 170 -20.01 5.19 -0.04
CA ILE A 170 -20.81 5.27 -1.27
C ILE A 170 -20.02 4.69 -2.45
N LEU A 171 -18.75 5.05 -2.61
CA LEU A 171 -17.89 4.52 -3.67
C LEU A 171 -17.70 3.00 -3.55
N SER A 172 -17.59 2.47 -2.33
CA SER A 172 -17.55 1.03 -2.08
C SER A 172 -18.84 0.35 -2.55
N VAL A 173 -20.01 0.90 -2.21
CA VAL A 173 -21.31 0.37 -2.65
C VAL A 173 -21.45 0.40 -4.17
N ILE A 174 -21.10 1.52 -4.82
CA ILE A 174 -21.11 1.65 -6.28
C ILE A 174 -20.19 0.59 -6.92
N SER A 175 -18.99 0.40 -6.37
CA SER A 175 -18.03 -0.58 -6.88
C SER A 175 -18.55 -2.02 -6.74
N VAL A 176 -19.15 -2.37 -5.61
CA VAL A 176 -19.80 -3.68 -5.40
C VAL A 176 -20.94 -3.90 -6.37
N ALA A 177 -21.84 -2.90 -6.52
CA ALA A 177 -22.98 -2.98 -7.43
C ALA A 177 -22.52 -3.19 -8.89
N TRP A 178 -21.52 -2.40 -9.32
CA TRP A 178 -20.99 -2.51 -10.69
C TRP A 178 -20.28 -3.85 -10.91
N LEU A 179 -19.38 -4.27 -10.02
CA LEU A 179 -18.68 -5.56 -10.17
C LEU A 179 -19.69 -6.73 -10.12
N SER A 180 -20.72 -6.65 -9.27
CA SER A 180 -21.74 -7.70 -9.16
C SER A 180 -22.55 -7.86 -10.45
N SER A 181 -22.85 -6.75 -11.16
CA SER A 181 -23.65 -6.76 -12.39
C SER A 181 -22.95 -7.41 -13.60
N VAL A 182 -21.63 -7.61 -13.55
CA VAL A 182 -20.85 -8.18 -14.66
C VAL A 182 -20.54 -9.64 -14.41
N LYS A 183 -20.86 -10.52 -15.38
CA LYS A 183 -20.46 -11.96 -15.31
C LYS A 183 -18.98 -12.09 -15.69
N ILE A 184 -18.16 -12.54 -14.75
CA ILE A 184 -16.73 -12.81 -14.94
C ILE A 184 -16.50 -14.31 -14.87
N GLU A 185 -15.82 -14.86 -15.88
CA GLU A 185 -15.33 -16.23 -15.89
C GLU A 185 -13.95 -16.25 -15.25
N GLU A 186 -13.85 -16.85 -14.08
CA GLU A 186 -12.62 -16.94 -13.31
C GLU A 186 -11.84 -18.19 -13.70
N TYR A 187 -10.53 -18.07 -13.80
CA TYR A 187 -9.66 -19.22 -13.96
C TYR A 187 -9.60 -20.00 -12.65
N LYS A 188 -9.98 -21.27 -12.70
CA LYS A 188 -9.86 -22.22 -11.59
C LYS A 188 -8.67 -23.14 -11.88
N PRO A 189 -7.56 -23.05 -11.13
CA PRO A 189 -6.43 -23.94 -11.33
C PRO A 189 -6.79 -25.37 -10.94
N GLU A 190 -6.32 -26.34 -11.72
CA GLU A 190 -6.45 -27.78 -11.40
C GLU A 190 -5.54 -28.24 -10.25
N LYS A 191 -4.61 -27.38 -9.79
CA LYS A 191 -3.67 -27.67 -8.73
C LYS A 191 -4.27 -27.47 -7.34
N LYS A 192 -3.79 -28.27 -6.38
CA LYS A 192 -4.15 -28.13 -4.97
C LYS A 192 -3.83 -26.71 -4.50
N PRO A 193 -4.73 -26.07 -3.73
CA PRO A 193 -4.49 -24.75 -3.17
C PRO A 193 -3.23 -24.71 -2.31
N ALA A 194 -2.54 -23.56 -2.27
CA ALA A 194 -1.44 -23.34 -1.35
C ALA A 194 -1.90 -23.59 0.10
N THR A 195 -1.07 -24.26 0.88
CA THR A 195 -1.33 -24.58 2.28
C THR A 195 -0.40 -23.81 3.18
N PHE A 196 -0.76 -23.63 4.45
CA PHE A 196 0.16 -23.04 5.45
C PHE A 196 1.52 -23.75 5.48
N GLY A 197 1.52 -25.11 5.38
CA GLY A 197 2.75 -25.90 5.41
C GLY A 197 3.65 -25.65 4.21
N SER A 198 3.09 -25.55 2.98
CA SER A 198 3.88 -25.28 1.77
C SER A 198 4.46 -23.87 1.78
N VAL A 199 3.69 -22.89 2.25
CA VAL A 199 4.11 -21.49 2.36
C VAL A 199 5.24 -21.34 3.37
N LEU A 200 5.09 -21.85 4.61
CA LEU A 200 6.10 -21.74 5.65
C LEU A 200 7.37 -22.55 5.33
N GLY A 201 7.24 -23.65 4.59
CA GLY A 201 8.38 -24.45 4.13
C GLY A 201 9.39 -23.66 3.28
N LEU A 202 8.95 -22.59 2.61
CA LEU A 202 9.82 -21.73 1.81
C LEU A 202 10.80 -20.89 2.65
N PHE A 203 10.52 -20.65 3.92
CA PHE A 203 11.47 -19.97 4.82
C PHE A 203 12.76 -20.76 5.07
N LYS A 204 12.83 -22.03 4.66
CA LYS A 204 14.11 -22.77 4.65
C LYS A 204 15.10 -22.28 3.56
N LYS A 205 14.63 -21.49 2.60
CA LYS A 205 15.46 -20.92 1.52
C LYS A 205 15.94 -19.51 1.88
N PRO A 206 17.27 -19.26 2.04
CA PRO A 206 17.79 -17.93 2.45
C PRO A 206 17.34 -16.81 1.53
N PHE A 207 17.25 -17.06 0.22
CA PHE A 207 16.76 -16.09 -0.75
C PHE A 207 15.33 -15.62 -0.41
N VAL A 208 14.43 -16.54 -0.01
CA VAL A 208 13.05 -16.21 0.35
C VAL A 208 13.02 -15.33 1.61
N ILE A 209 13.80 -15.67 2.63
CA ILE A 209 13.88 -14.87 3.86
C ILE A 209 14.31 -13.43 3.55
N VAL A 210 15.42 -13.27 2.81
CA VAL A 210 15.96 -11.95 2.45
C VAL A 210 14.93 -11.13 1.67
N MET A 211 14.23 -11.73 0.72
CA MET A 211 13.29 -11.02 -0.14
C MET A 211 11.96 -10.73 0.56
N VAL A 212 11.47 -11.64 1.42
CA VAL A 212 10.27 -11.42 2.25
C VAL A 212 10.53 -10.29 3.25
N LEU A 213 11.69 -10.27 3.91
CA LEU A 213 12.08 -9.18 4.79
C LEU A 213 12.25 -7.85 4.02
N SER A 214 12.77 -7.90 2.79
CA SER A 214 12.82 -6.73 1.91
C SER A 214 11.42 -6.17 1.65
N THR A 215 10.44 -7.03 1.33
CA THR A 215 9.05 -6.61 1.11
C THR A 215 8.41 -6.07 2.40
N PHE A 216 8.68 -6.69 3.55
CA PHE A 216 8.24 -6.20 4.86
C PHE A 216 8.74 -4.78 5.12
N LEU A 217 10.03 -4.52 4.90
CA LEU A 217 10.63 -3.20 5.12
C LEU A 217 10.19 -2.18 4.04
N MET A 218 9.94 -2.62 2.80
CA MET A 218 9.36 -1.75 1.76
C MET A 218 7.98 -1.25 2.16
N VAL A 219 7.10 -2.15 2.59
CA VAL A 219 5.75 -1.73 3.01
C VAL A 219 5.83 -0.92 4.29
N GLY A 220 6.74 -1.28 5.21
CA GLY A 220 7.04 -0.47 6.38
C GLY A 220 7.50 0.94 6.04
N PHE A 221 8.33 1.12 5.00
CA PHE A 221 8.72 2.42 4.48
C PHE A 221 7.51 3.21 3.95
N ASP A 222 6.71 2.59 3.07
CA ASP A 222 5.58 3.24 2.40
C ASP A 222 4.54 3.73 3.42
N VAL A 223 4.14 2.87 4.35
CA VAL A 223 3.19 3.23 5.41
C VAL A 223 3.84 4.17 6.43
N GLY A 224 5.11 3.97 6.75
CA GLY A 224 5.86 4.82 7.68
C GLY A 224 5.95 6.26 7.21
N ILE A 225 6.30 6.51 5.94
CA ILE A 225 6.34 7.87 5.39
C ILE A 225 4.93 8.46 5.31
N ASN A 226 3.94 7.71 4.83
CA ASN A 226 2.55 8.15 4.74
C ASN A 226 2.01 8.59 6.13
N SER A 227 2.26 7.82 7.19
CA SER A 227 1.73 8.07 8.52
C SER A 227 2.47 9.17 9.30
N ASN A 228 3.75 9.43 9.00
CA ASN A 228 4.59 10.30 9.81
C ASN A 228 4.97 11.62 9.13
N ILE A 229 4.92 11.70 7.78
CA ILE A 229 5.41 12.88 7.05
C ILE A 229 4.65 14.16 7.39
N ALA A 230 3.32 14.09 7.58
CA ALA A 230 2.56 15.27 7.99
C ALA A 230 2.96 15.76 9.38
N ASN A 231 3.16 14.83 10.34
CA ASN A 231 3.64 15.18 11.69
C ASN A 231 5.05 15.79 11.65
N PHE A 232 5.94 15.23 10.83
CA PHE A 232 7.29 15.77 10.62
C PHE A 232 7.24 17.19 10.09
N LEU A 233 6.51 17.45 8.98
CA LEU A 233 6.41 18.77 8.37
C LEU A 233 5.75 19.79 9.32
N LYS A 234 4.67 19.40 10.01
CA LYS A 234 3.98 20.23 10.98
C LYS A 234 4.92 20.67 12.11
N THR A 235 5.64 19.73 12.70
CA THR A 235 6.49 19.98 13.87
C THR A 235 7.75 20.75 13.49
N ARG A 236 8.43 20.38 12.39
CA ARG A 236 9.69 21.02 11.98
C ARG A 236 9.51 22.44 11.47
N PHE A 237 8.42 22.68 10.73
CA PHE A 237 8.18 23.99 10.08
C PHE A 237 7.07 24.82 10.73
N SER A 238 6.48 24.34 11.83
CA SER A 238 5.40 25.04 12.57
C SER A 238 4.21 25.44 11.67
N VAL A 239 3.89 24.60 10.67
CA VAL A 239 2.78 24.83 9.73
C VAL A 239 1.49 24.17 10.19
N SER A 240 0.35 24.58 9.60
CA SER A 240 -0.94 23.94 9.87
C SER A 240 -0.94 22.46 9.43
N LEU A 241 -1.83 21.65 10.03
CA LEU A 241 -1.97 20.24 9.65
C LEU A 241 -2.40 20.09 8.18
N GLU A 242 -3.24 21.00 7.69
CA GLU A 242 -3.70 21.03 6.31
C GLU A 242 -2.53 21.25 5.34
N SER A 243 -1.62 22.20 5.67
CA SER A 243 -0.40 22.44 4.89
C SER A 243 0.56 21.25 4.96
N ALA A 244 0.69 20.62 6.11
CA ALA A 244 1.54 19.43 6.31
C ALA A 244 1.02 18.21 5.52
N ASN A 245 -0.31 18.02 5.44
CA ASN A 245 -0.93 16.94 4.68
C ASN A 245 -0.67 17.02 3.17
N LEU A 246 -0.36 18.19 2.62
CA LEU A 246 0.11 18.31 1.24
C LEU A 246 1.38 17.50 0.98
N GLY A 247 2.21 17.27 2.00
CA GLY A 247 3.36 16.37 1.90
C GLY A 247 2.96 14.94 1.55
N ILE A 248 1.84 14.44 2.11
CA ILE A 248 1.28 13.12 1.79
C ILE A 248 0.82 13.08 0.33
N SER A 249 0.10 14.12 -0.12
CA SER A 249 -0.35 14.22 -1.53
C SER A 249 0.82 14.27 -2.50
N VAL A 250 1.89 15.01 -2.17
CA VAL A 250 3.13 15.09 -2.96
C VAL A 250 3.79 13.71 -3.05
N TYR A 251 3.83 12.96 -1.95
CA TYR A 251 4.36 11.60 -1.94
C TYR A 251 3.57 10.68 -2.86
N PHE A 252 2.24 10.62 -2.76
CA PHE A 252 1.42 9.78 -3.62
C PHE A 252 1.42 10.24 -5.07
N ALA A 253 1.48 11.54 -5.35
CA ALA A 253 1.67 12.05 -6.71
C ALA A 253 3.00 11.57 -7.30
N SER A 254 4.08 11.55 -6.51
CA SER A 254 5.38 11.07 -6.94
C SER A 254 5.36 9.56 -7.24
N LEU A 255 4.68 8.75 -6.41
CA LEU A 255 4.46 7.33 -6.68
C LEU A 255 3.70 7.12 -8.00
N MET A 256 2.65 7.91 -8.24
CA MET A 256 1.85 7.84 -9.46
C MET A 256 2.70 8.15 -10.70
N VAL A 257 3.43 9.27 -10.70
CA VAL A 257 4.32 9.66 -11.80
C VAL A 257 5.41 8.62 -12.01
N GLY A 258 6.05 8.16 -10.93
CA GLY A 258 7.11 7.18 -11.01
C GLY A 258 6.63 5.82 -11.54
N ARG A 259 5.44 5.35 -11.16
CA ARG A 259 4.83 4.11 -11.70
C ARG A 259 4.49 4.24 -13.18
N PHE A 260 3.95 5.38 -13.59
CA PHE A 260 3.69 5.66 -15.01
C PHE A 260 4.97 5.62 -15.85
N LEU A 261 6.01 6.37 -15.43
CA LEU A 261 7.29 6.40 -16.12
C LEU A 261 8.02 5.05 -16.03
N GLY A 262 7.94 4.37 -14.89
CA GLY A 262 8.49 3.03 -14.70
C GLY A 262 7.91 2.02 -15.69
N ALA A 263 6.59 2.05 -15.94
CA ALA A 263 5.97 1.18 -16.94
C ALA A 263 6.51 1.39 -18.36
N ILE A 264 7.00 2.58 -18.67
CA ILE A 264 7.64 2.90 -19.97
C ILE A 264 9.11 2.45 -19.97
N PHE A 265 9.87 2.83 -18.94
CA PHE A 265 11.31 2.61 -18.89
C PHE A 265 11.70 1.14 -18.65
N LEU A 266 10.93 0.39 -17.83
CA LEU A 266 11.18 -1.03 -17.56
C LEU A 266 11.02 -1.95 -18.78
N ARG A 267 10.47 -1.45 -19.88
CA ARG A 267 10.48 -2.15 -21.17
C ARG A 267 11.85 -2.13 -21.85
N LYS A 268 12.72 -1.18 -21.48
CA LYS A 268 14.01 -0.93 -22.13
C LYS A 268 15.21 -1.07 -21.19
N ILE A 269 14.99 -0.94 -19.89
CA ILE A 269 16.03 -0.93 -18.86
C ILE A 269 15.92 -2.21 -18.05
N ASP A 270 17.07 -2.84 -17.79
CA ASP A 270 17.15 -4.02 -16.91
C ASP A 270 16.57 -3.71 -15.51
N SER A 271 15.70 -4.59 -15.03
CA SER A 271 14.96 -4.39 -13.78
C SER A 271 15.87 -4.26 -12.55
N HIS A 272 17.01 -4.95 -12.52
CA HIS A 272 17.96 -4.85 -11.41
C HIS A 272 18.66 -3.49 -11.39
N LYS A 273 19.10 -3.00 -12.57
CA LYS A 273 19.72 -1.67 -12.69
C LYS A 273 18.70 -0.59 -12.32
N PHE A 274 17.48 -0.71 -12.84
CA PHE A 274 16.41 0.23 -12.52
C PHE A 274 16.14 0.28 -11.02
N LEU A 275 16.08 -0.87 -10.34
CA LEU A 275 15.86 -0.95 -8.89
C LEU A 275 17.01 -0.31 -8.11
N LEU A 276 18.27 -0.52 -8.49
CA LEU A 276 19.41 0.14 -7.84
C LEU A 276 19.34 1.67 -7.96
N TRP A 277 19.05 2.19 -9.17
CA TRP A 277 18.85 3.63 -9.36
C TRP A 277 17.67 4.16 -8.54
N SER A 278 16.57 3.41 -8.46
CA SER A 278 15.41 3.72 -7.62
C SER A 278 15.79 3.88 -6.15
N ILE A 279 16.62 2.99 -5.62
CA ILE A 279 17.11 3.04 -4.23
C ILE A 279 17.98 4.27 -4.02
N VAL A 280 18.92 4.57 -4.93
CA VAL A 280 19.79 5.76 -4.83
C VAL A 280 18.96 7.04 -4.82
N ILE A 281 18.00 7.17 -5.75
CA ILE A 281 17.11 8.34 -5.80
C ILE A 281 16.30 8.49 -4.52
N THR A 282 15.77 7.39 -3.98
CA THR A 282 15.04 7.38 -2.70
C THR A 282 15.92 7.88 -1.56
N LEU A 283 17.16 7.39 -1.46
CA LEU A 283 18.11 7.80 -0.41
C LEU A 283 18.50 9.27 -0.53
N ILE A 284 18.68 9.80 -1.75
CA ILE A 284 18.92 11.22 -2.00
C ILE A 284 17.74 12.05 -1.48
N GLY A 285 16.50 11.65 -1.81
CA GLY A 285 15.31 12.32 -1.32
C GLY A 285 15.19 12.30 0.20
N LEU A 286 15.46 11.15 0.85
CA LEU A 286 15.44 11.06 2.33
C LEU A 286 16.54 11.92 2.97
N ALA A 287 17.77 11.87 2.45
CA ALA A 287 18.87 12.68 2.96
C ALA A 287 18.56 14.18 2.84
N GLY A 288 18.06 14.61 1.68
CA GLY A 288 17.64 15.98 1.48
C GLY A 288 16.49 16.41 2.39
N LEU A 289 15.53 15.51 2.66
CA LEU A 289 14.42 15.75 3.58
C LEU A 289 14.91 15.95 5.04
N ILE A 290 15.87 15.12 5.47
CA ILE A 290 16.43 15.19 6.83
C ILE A 290 17.23 16.49 7.04
N ILE A 291 17.97 16.90 6.02
CA ILE A 291 18.89 18.07 6.10
C ILE A 291 18.14 19.39 5.88
N SER A 292 17.03 19.39 5.14
CA SER A 292 16.35 20.60 4.71
C SER A 292 15.74 21.39 5.86
N ASP A 293 15.97 22.70 5.86
CA ASP A 293 15.32 23.69 6.75
C ASP A 293 14.26 24.54 6.02
N ASN A 294 13.91 24.17 4.79
CA ASN A 294 12.91 24.85 3.99
C ASN A 294 11.77 23.92 3.61
N LEU A 295 10.51 24.34 3.87
CA LEU A 295 9.30 23.55 3.63
C LEU A 295 9.15 23.14 2.14
N THR A 296 9.42 24.07 1.22
CA THR A 296 9.30 23.80 -0.23
C THR A 296 10.34 22.80 -0.67
N VAL A 297 11.59 22.95 -0.22
CA VAL A 297 12.66 21.96 -0.49
C VAL A 297 12.29 20.61 0.10
N SER A 298 11.78 20.54 1.32
CA SER A 298 11.32 19.31 1.94
C SER A 298 10.23 18.62 1.12
N ARG A 299 9.27 19.35 0.57
CA ARG A 299 8.25 18.80 -0.32
C ARG A 299 8.84 18.25 -1.63
N ILE A 300 9.83 18.95 -2.20
CA ILE A 300 10.56 18.45 -3.38
C ILE A 300 11.31 17.16 -3.03
N MET A 301 11.95 17.09 -1.86
CA MET A 301 12.68 15.89 -1.41
C MET A 301 11.73 14.71 -1.13
N ILE A 302 10.52 14.97 -0.60
CA ILE A 302 9.46 13.97 -0.48
C ILE A 302 9.07 13.44 -1.87
N PHE A 303 8.92 14.33 -2.86
CA PHE A 303 8.64 13.91 -4.25
C PHE A 303 9.77 13.03 -4.80
N ILE A 304 11.02 13.41 -4.63
CA ILE A 304 12.19 12.66 -5.09
C ILE A 304 12.25 11.28 -4.41
N ALA A 305 12.03 11.22 -3.08
CA ALA A 305 12.02 9.96 -2.34
C ALA A 305 10.91 9.02 -2.83
N GLY A 306 9.68 9.51 -2.97
CA GLY A 306 8.55 8.72 -3.46
C GLY A 306 8.71 8.29 -4.92
N PHE A 307 9.24 9.18 -5.78
CA PHE A 307 9.52 8.87 -7.17
C PHE A 307 10.53 7.71 -7.31
N GLY A 308 11.64 7.77 -6.59
CA GLY A 308 12.61 6.68 -6.53
C GLY A 308 11.97 5.39 -6.02
N PHE A 309 11.16 5.47 -4.96
CA PHE A 309 10.56 4.30 -4.32
C PHE A 309 9.43 3.64 -5.14
N SER A 310 8.79 4.37 -6.04
CA SER A 310 7.53 4.04 -6.73
C SER A 310 7.44 2.64 -7.35
N ASN A 311 8.53 2.14 -7.94
CA ASN A 311 8.58 0.87 -8.66
C ASN A 311 9.31 -0.24 -7.90
N THR A 312 9.71 -0.01 -6.66
CA THR A 312 10.45 -1.01 -5.87
C THR A 312 9.62 -2.28 -5.65
N PHE A 313 8.38 -2.15 -5.21
CA PHE A 313 7.50 -3.29 -4.93
C PHE A 313 7.20 -4.15 -6.19
N PRO A 314 6.73 -3.59 -7.31
CA PRO A 314 6.49 -4.38 -8.52
C PRO A 314 7.72 -5.13 -9.02
N ILE A 315 8.90 -4.50 -8.96
CA ILE A 315 10.15 -5.11 -9.42
C ILE A 315 10.57 -6.24 -8.48
N VAL A 316 10.59 -5.99 -7.17
CA VAL A 316 10.95 -7.01 -6.17
C VAL A 316 9.99 -8.20 -6.22
N PHE A 317 8.68 -7.95 -6.34
CA PHE A 317 7.68 -8.99 -6.54
C PHE A 317 7.98 -9.86 -7.76
N SER A 318 8.23 -9.22 -8.90
CA SER A 318 8.56 -9.90 -10.16
C SER A 318 9.83 -10.73 -10.05
N LEU A 319 10.87 -10.19 -9.38
CA LEU A 319 12.14 -10.90 -9.16
C LEU A 319 11.97 -12.14 -8.27
N ILE A 320 11.14 -12.06 -7.23
CA ILE A 320 10.89 -13.19 -6.33
C ILE A 320 10.14 -14.30 -7.07
N VAL A 321 9.02 -13.98 -7.70
CA VAL A 321 8.16 -14.95 -8.39
C VAL A 321 8.87 -15.49 -9.64
N GLY A 322 9.55 -14.64 -10.40
CA GLY A 322 10.26 -15.05 -11.61
C GLY A 322 11.44 -15.99 -11.37
N ARG A 323 12.06 -15.94 -10.17
CA ARG A 323 13.17 -16.84 -9.82
C ARG A 323 12.73 -18.26 -9.43
N MET A 324 11.53 -18.41 -8.92
CA MET A 324 10.98 -19.69 -8.49
C MET A 324 9.51 -19.80 -8.93
N PRO A 325 9.27 -19.88 -10.25
CA PRO A 325 7.92 -19.84 -10.80
C PRO A 325 7.05 -21.04 -10.34
N GLU A 326 7.69 -22.15 -9.99
CA GLU A 326 7.01 -23.34 -9.44
C GLU A 326 6.37 -23.09 -8.06
N TYR A 327 6.81 -22.05 -7.33
CA TYR A 327 6.27 -21.64 -6.03
C TYR A 327 5.54 -20.29 -6.09
N ALA A 328 5.08 -19.87 -7.26
CA ALA A 328 4.51 -18.54 -7.46
C ALA A 328 3.34 -18.22 -6.51
N ASN A 329 2.46 -19.20 -6.23
CA ASN A 329 1.31 -19.02 -5.35
C ASN A 329 1.73 -18.86 -3.88
N GLU A 330 2.65 -19.71 -3.42
CA GLU A 330 3.20 -19.67 -2.07
C GLU A 330 4.01 -18.39 -1.82
N LEU A 331 4.85 -17.99 -2.78
CA LEU A 331 5.63 -16.75 -2.72
C LEU A 331 4.72 -15.53 -2.71
N SER A 332 3.67 -15.52 -3.53
CA SER A 332 2.67 -14.43 -3.52
C SER A 332 2.00 -14.31 -2.14
N SER A 333 1.66 -15.45 -1.52
CA SER A 333 1.08 -15.45 -0.16
C SER A 333 2.05 -14.90 0.89
N LEU A 334 3.35 -15.24 0.80
CA LEU A 334 4.40 -14.71 1.68
C LEU A 334 4.65 -13.22 1.48
N ILE A 335 4.61 -12.76 0.23
CA ILE A 335 4.76 -11.34 -0.09
C ILE A 335 3.58 -10.55 0.51
N ILE A 336 2.36 -11.06 0.40
CA ILE A 336 1.18 -10.40 0.98
C ILE A 336 1.23 -10.45 2.53
N LEU A 337 1.67 -11.56 3.12
CA LEU A 337 1.90 -11.66 4.55
C LEU A 337 2.92 -10.61 5.03
N SER A 338 3.97 -10.35 4.25
CA SER A 338 5.00 -9.36 4.61
C SER A 338 4.51 -7.91 4.58
N VAL A 339 3.31 -7.63 4.02
CA VAL A 339 2.66 -6.30 4.10
C VAL A 339 2.42 -5.87 5.56
N VAL A 340 2.42 -6.79 6.50
CA VAL A 340 2.40 -6.49 7.95
C VAL A 340 3.55 -5.56 8.40
N GLY A 341 4.59 -5.37 7.59
CA GLY A 341 5.61 -4.34 7.82
C GLY A 341 5.01 -2.95 8.02
N GLY A 342 3.88 -2.65 7.35
CA GLY A 342 3.09 -1.44 7.58
C GLY A 342 2.44 -1.34 8.97
N ALA A 343 2.31 -2.46 9.70
CA ALA A 343 1.87 -2.47 11.08
C ALA A 343 3.02 -2.26 12.08
N VAL A 344 4.22 -2.66 11.73
CA VAL A 344 5.37 -2.71 12.67
C VAL A 344 6.22 -1.44 12.60
N ILE A 345 6.53 -0.95 11.42
CA ILE A 345 7.45 0.18 11.25
C ILE A 345 6.87 1.51 11.77
N PRO A 346 5.59 1.89 11.49
CA PRO A 346 5.05 3.15 11.99
C PRO A 346 5.06 3.29 13.52
N PRO A 347 4.70 2.29 14.34
CA PRO A 347 4.85 2.37 15.79
C PRO A 347 6.30 2.56 16.26
N ILE A 348 7.28 1.93 15.61
CA ILE A 348 8.71 2.14 15.89
C ILE A 348 9.08 3.59 15.61
N MET A 349 8.64 4.14 14.47
CA MET A 349 8.85 5.56 14.14
C MET A 349 8.18 6.49 15.16
N GLY A 350 6.97 6.15 15.62
CA GLY A 350 6.26 6.88 16.67
C GLY A 350 7.05 6.93 17.98
N LEU A 351 7.56 5.78 18.44
CA LEU A 351 8.40 5.69 19.64
C LEU A 351 9.67 6.55 19.53
N ILE A 352 10.35 6.52 18.38
CA ILE A 352 11.56 7.33 18.14
C ILE A 352 11.20 8.81 18.10
N SER A 353 10.07 9.16 17.47
CA SER A 353 9.57 10.52 17.39
C SER A 353 9.26 11.11 18.78
N ASP A 354 8.68 10.32 19.68
CA ASP A 354 8.33 10.75 21.04
C ASP A 354 9.57 10.83 21.97
N LYS A 355 10.52 9.88 21.83
CA LYS A 355 11.68 9.79 22.75
C LYS A 355 12.88 10.59 22.31
N ILE A 356 13.07 10.84 21.02
CA ILE A 356 14.26 11.48 20.46
C ILE A 356 13.85 12.75 19.71
N SER A 357 13.26 12.63 18.53
CA SER A 357 12.73 13.75 17.75
C SER A 357 11.95 13.26 16.52
N VAL A 358 11.08 14.12 15.98
CA VAL A 358 10.36 13.85 14.70
C VAL A 358 11.32 13.70 13.51
N SER A 359 12.50 14.30 13.54
CA SER A 359 13.51 14.12 12.49
C SER A 359 14.22 12.78 12.62
N ALA A 360 14.46 12.31 13.86
CA ALA A 360 15.12 11.05 14.11
C ALA A 360 14.30 9.83 13.58
N CYS A 361 12.97 9.92 13.58
CA CYS A 361 12.16 8.82 13.08
C CYS A 361 12.38 8.52 11.58
N LEU A 362 12.85 9.52 10.79
CA LEU A 362 13.14 9.33 9.37
C LEU A 362 14.34 8.39 9.12
N TYR A 363 15.26 8.25 10.08
CA TYR A 363 16.38 7.29 9.94
C TYR A 363 15.88 5.84 9.86
N VAL A 364 14.73 5.51 10.44
CA VAL A 364 14.10 4.20 10.27
C VAL A 364 13.81 3.92 8.79
N LEU A 365 13.32 4.94 8.07
CA LEU A 365 13.05 4.85 6.63
C LEU A 365 14.34 4.63 5.83
N VAL A 366 15.43 5.30 6.22
CA VAL A 366 16.75 5.11 5.60
C VAL A 366 17.21 3.66 5.76
N ILE A 367 17.09 3.09 6.97
CA ILE A 367 17.44 1.69 7.25
C ILE A 367 16.61 0.74 6.38
N CYS A 368 15.29 0.98 6.26
CA CYS A 368 14.43 0.17 5.39
C CYS A 368 14.93 0.17 3.94
N VAL A 369 15.24 1.33 3.38
CA VAL A 369 15.70 1.47 1.98
C VAL A 369 17.08 0.86 1.77
N LEU A 370 18.00 1.01 2.72
CA LEU A 370 19.33 0.37 2.68
C LEU A 370 19.21 -1.16 2.66
N TYR A 371 18.30 -1.73 3.46
CA TYR A 371 18.05 -3.17 3.42
C TYR A 371 17.48 -3.62 2.07
N VAL A 372 16.54 -2.87 1.48
CA VAL A 372 16.03 -3.15 0.12
C VAL A 372 17.18 -3.15 -0.89
N GLY A 373 18.13 -2.22 -0.76
CA GLY A 373 19.36 -2.16 -1.55
C GLY A 373 20.22 -3.42 -1.39
N PHE A 374 20.44 -3.83 -0.15
CA PHE A 374 21.16 -5.07 0.17
C PHE A 374 20.45 -6.29 -0.45
N ALA A 375 19.14 -6.42 -0.27
CA ALA A 375 18.37 -7.54 -0.82
C ALA A 375 18.43 -7.60 -2.35
N THR A 376 18.39 -6.44 -3.00
CA THR A 376 18.57 -6.31 -4.46
C THR A 376 19.95 -6.80 -4.90
N TRP A 377 21.00 -6.31 -4.24
CA TRP A 377 22.36 -6.76 -4.51
C TRP A 377 22.53 -8.27 -4.30
N TYR A 378 21.97 -8.80 -3.19
CA TYR A 378 21.98 -10.22 -2.90
C TYR A 378 21.28 -11.04 -3.99
N ALA A 379 20.11 -10.60 -4.45
CA ALA A 379 19.37 -11.25 -5.53
C ALA A 379 20.19 -11.31 -6.83
N ILE A 380 20.85 -10.21 -7.22
CA ILE A 380 21.72 -10.14 -8.40
C ILE A 380 22.90 -11.12 -8.28
N ARG A 381 23.57 -11.12 -7.12
CA ARG A 381 24.78 -11.94 -6.94
C ARG A 381 24.47 -13.44 -6.90
N THR A 382 23.30 -13.81 -6.37
CA THR A 382 22.88 -15.21 -6.28
C THR A 382 22.18 -15.72 -7.54
N SER A 383 21.78 -14.85 -8.49
CA SER A 383 21.22 -15.25 -9.79
C SER A 383 22.30 -15.69 -10.80
N LYS A 384 23.57 -15.33 -10.55
CA LYS A 384 24.71 -15.70 -11.40
C LYS A 384 25.35 -17.04 -11.03
N LYS A 385 24.84 -17.69 -9.98
CA LYS A 385 25.19 -19.07 -9.61
C LYS A 385 24.05 -20.02 -9.95
#